data_2b3101ff82d65449f057d79199f63084
#
_entry.id   2b3101ff82d65449f057d79199f63084
#
_cell.length_a   1.000
_cell.length_b   1.000
_cell.length_c   1.000
_cell.angle_alpha   90.00
_cell.angle_beta   90.00
_cell.angle_gamma   90.00
#
_symmetry.space_group_name_H-M   'P 1'
#
loop_
_entity.id
_entity.type
_entity.pdbx_description
1 polymer ?
#
loop_
_entity_poly.entity_id
_entity_poly.type
_entity_poly.pdbx_seq_one_letter_code
_entity_poly.pdbx_strand_id
1 'polypeptide(L)'
;MNRLLTAVLLVTSLHVLADDLIEFQDGDVIRAEDFNHNFEELEADIANIPAGPKGDKGDTGDQGIQGIQGEQGVAGPAGPAGATGPQGPQGEQGVAGPAGPTGATGPSGADTPASHTTGSSTAVGDRALANNDGGASNAAIGQEALYSNTSGYYNTASGDSALFSNTTGDSNTASGRAALKNNTTGKENTASGVNALLENITGNYNTASGVAALYSNTTGSYNTVSGVEALSSNTTGNYNTASGYRALEDNTTGYQNTASGVNALYRNISGWENVASGYAALSANTIGVRNTATGAYALRKNTDGNFNTAVGDEALYENIMGSYNTAIGQKADVSTDNLQNATAIGYDAKVNASNKVRIGNTSVTIIEGQVMLTATSDARLKDSITPVSGGLALVNDLNPVSYHRTNNPESDIEMGLLAQEVKATLAKHGLGNSGMVHQPTEDAYMSLRYNDLLAPMIKAIQELDAQHIVSIDEKDEQIASLEQKLESQQKALQSQQEELLAIVQSQQEQIAQLQRMMGEQFASK
;
A
#
# COMPACT_ATOMS: atom_id res chain seq x y z
N MET A 1 -7.15 40.18 -18.26
CA MET A 1 -7.11 41.61 -18.00
C MET A 1 -7.17 41.93 -16.49
N ASN A 2 -7.75 41.10 -15.65
CA ASN A 2 -7.82 41.35 -14.19
C ASN A 2 -6.54 41.00 -13.39
N ARG A 3 -5.62 40.21 -13.93
CA ARG A 3 -4.35 39.86 -13.20
C ARG A 3 -3.24 40.90 -13.36
N LEU A 4 -3.33 41.76 -14.41
CA LEU A 4 -2.37 42.87 -14.57
C LEU A 4 -2.75 44.08 -13.69
N LEU A 5 -4.04 44.27 -13.40
CA LEU A 5 -4.49 45.36 -12.52
C LEU A 5 -4.13 45.13 -11.05
N THR A 6 -4.10 43.87 -10.59
CA THR A 6 -3.74 43.53 -9.20
C THR A 6 -2.24 43.70 -8.96
N ALA A 7 -1.41 43.41 -9.94
CA ALA A 7 0.04 43.61 -9.84
C ALA A 7 0.44 45.10 -9.85
N VAL A 8 -0.27 45.93 -10.58
CA VAL A 8 -0.02 47.39 -10.65
C VAL A 8 -0.49 48.07 -9.35
N LEU A 9 -1.56 47.60 -8.69
CA LEU A 9 -2.00 48.16 -7.40
C LEU A 9 -1.07 47.73 -6.24
N LEU A 10 -0.41 46.56 -6.29
CA LEU A 10 0.54 46.14 -5.27
C LEU A 10 1.87 46.92 -5.34
N VAL A 11 2.30 47.29 -6.56
CA VAL A 11 3.55 48.06 -6.74
C VAL A 11 3.36 49.53 -6.39
N THR A 12 2.16 50.10 -6.55
CA THR A 12 1.85 51.47 -6.16
C THR A 12 1.61 51.65 -4.66
N SER A 13 1.20 50.61 -3.95
CA SER A 13 1.04 50.66 -2.49
C SER A 13 2.38 50.45 -1.75
N LEU A 14 3.36 49.82 -2.36
CA LEU A 14 4.72 49.70 -1.78
C LEU A 14 5.53 51.01 -1.88
N HIS A 15 5.17 51.95 -2.77
CA HIS A 15 5.86 53.25 -2.93
C HIS A 15 5.41 54.32 -1.94
N VAL A 16 4.34 54.11 -1.18
CA VAL A 16 3.80 55.09 -0.20
C VAL A 16 4.29 54.82 1.21
N LEU A 17 4.95 53.66 1.46
CA LEU A 17 5.42 53.26 2.80
C LEU A 17 6.94 53.44 3.03
N ALA A 18 7.65 54.09 2.13
CA ALA A 18 9.12 54.17 2.18
C ALA A 18 9.68 55.61 2.39
N ASP A 19 8.88 56.52 2.92
CA ASP A 19 9.31 57.93 3.03
C ASP A 19 10.34 58.18 4.15
N ASP A 20 10.57 57.22 5.06
CA ASP A 20 11.51 57.37 6.20
C ASP A 20 12.74 56.44 6.11
N LEU A 21 12.92 55.68 5.03
CA LEU A 21 14.11 54.85 4.85
C LEU A 21 15.32 55.69 4.42
N ILE A 22 16.48 55.47 5.04
CA ILE A 22 17.75 56.10 4.66
C ILE A 22 18.18 55.57 3.28
N GLU A 23 18.18 56.45 2.27
CA GLU A 23 18.76 56.16 0.94
C GLU A 23 20.27 56.38 0.96
N PHE A 24 21.03 55.35 0.60
CA PHE A 24 22.49 55.42 0.47
C PHE A 24 22.87 55.82 -0.96
N GLN A 25 23.81 56.82 -1.07
CA GLN A 25 24.37 57.24 -2.38
C GLN A 25 25.79 56.71 -2.55
N ASP A 26 26.26 56.66 -3.80
CA ASP A 26 27.63 56.22 -4.11
C ASP A 26 28.65 57.08 -3.35
N GLY A 27 29.41 56.45 -2.43
CA GLY A 27 30.41 57.10 -1.58
C GLY A 27 30.02 57.26 -0.11
N ASP A 28 28.82 56.88 0.29
CA ASP A 28 28.40 56.94 1.69
C ASP A 28 29.06 55.84 2.54
N VAL A 29 29.48 56.18 3.74
CA VAL A 29 29.96 55.20 4.70
C VAL A 29 28.77 54.62 5.42
N ILE A 30 28.36 53.43 5.01
CA ILE A 30 27.25 52.69 5.61
C ILE A 30 27.67 52.18 7.00
N ARG A 31 26.95 52.61 8.05
CA ARG A 31 27.17 52.13 9.42
C ARG A 31 26.14 51.07 9.78
N ALA A 32 26.51 50.17 10.68
CA ALA A 32 25.57 49.12 11.15
C ALA A 32 24.31 49.70 11.80
N GLU A 33 24.37 50.87 12.38
CA GLU A 33 23.24 51.61 12.96
C GLU A 33 22.25 52.10 11.89
N ASP A 34 22.72 52.50 10.70
CA ASP A 34 21.88 52.93 9.58
C ASP A 34 21.14 51.73 8.96
N PHE A 35 21.80 50.58 8.94
CA PHE A 35 21.19 49.31 8.49
C PHE A 35 20.10 48.81 9.48
N ASN A 36 20.38 48.89 10.78
CA ASN A 36 19.43 48.50 11.81
C ASN A 36 18.21 49.43 11.83
N HIS A 37 18.39 50.74 11.61
CA HIS A 37 17.31 51.69 11.49
C HIS A 37 16.33 51.32 10.35
N ASN A 38 16.87 51.02 9.17
CA ASN A 38 16.04 50.60 8.04
C ASN A 38 15.30 49.28 8.30
N PHE A 39 15.85 48.34 9.10
CA PHE A 39 15.18 47.12 9.50
C PHE A 39 14.07 47.37 10.53
N GLU A 40 14.30 48.24 11.51
CA GLU A 40 13.29 48.61 12.52
C GLU A 40 12.09 49.33 11.89
N GLU A 41 12.33 50.23 10.93
CA GLU A 41 11.26 50.87 10.17
C GLU A 41 10.50 49.89 9.29
N LEU A 42 11.18 48.94 8.62
CA LEU A 42 10.54 47.90 7.82
C LEU A 42 9.69 46.94 8.68
N GLU A 43 10.15 46.60 9.89
CA GLU A 43 9.36 45.79 10.84
C GLU A 43 8.12 46.57 11.33
N ALA A 44 8.24 47.88 11.57
CA ALA A 44 7.13 48.72 11.96
C ALA A 44 6.07 48.82 10.84
N ASP A 45 6.52 48.98 9.62
CA ASP A 45 5.65 49.02 8.44
C ASP A 45 4.94 47.71 8.17
N ILE A 46 5.63 46.59 8.35
CA ILE A 46 5.04 45.25 8.26
C ILE A 46 3.97 45.04 9.34
N ALA A 47 4.22 45.51 10.55
CA ALA A 47 3.25 45.43 11.66
C ALA A 47 1.99 46.28 11.44
N ASN A 48 2.09 47.35 10.66
CA ASN A 48 1.01 48.28 10.33
C ASN A 48 0.24 47.90 9.06
N ILE A 49 0.63 46.82 8.34
CA ILE A 49 -0.13 46.34 7.18
C ILE A 49 -1.52 45.95 7.66
N PRO A 50 -2.60 46.61 7.20
CA PRO A 50 -3.95 46.22 7.57
C PRO A 50 -4.19 44.75 7.17
N ALA A 51 -4.75 43.95 8.07
CA ALA A 51 -5.17 42.60 7.73
C ALA A 51 -5.96 42.66 6.41
N GLY A 52 -5.53 41.91 5.42
CA GLY A 52 -6.19 41.85 4.13
C GLY A 52 -7.70 41.59 4.30
N PRO A 53 -8.57 42.09 3.41
CA PRO A 53 -9.99 41.84 3.51
C PRO A 53 -10.22 40.34 3.69
N LYS A 54 -11.08 40.01 4.67
CA LYS A 54 -11.48 38.62 4.91
C LYS A 54 -11.90 38.03 3.59
N GLY A 55 -11.26 36.95 3.19
CA GLY A 55 -11.57 36.25 1.94
C GLY A 55 -13.08 36.04 1.84
N ASP A 56 -13.63 36.27 0.66
CA ASP A 56 -15.04 36.04 0.39
C ASP A 56 -15.38 34.60 0.83
N LYS A 57 -16.56 34.47 1.45
CA LYS A 57 -17.12 33.17 1.78
C LYS A 57 -17.09 32.34 0.51
N GLY A 58 -16.40 31.19 0.53
CA GLY A 58 -16.33 30.29 -0.61
C GLY A 58 -17.73 30.09 -1.19
N ASP A 59 -17.85 30.15 -2.48
CA ASP A 59 -19.09 29.91 -3.20
C ASP A 59 -19.71 28.61 -2.68
N THR A 60 -21.03 28.62 -2.50
CA THR A 60 -21.77 27.40 -2.15
C THR A 60 -21.44 26.39 -3.23
N GLY A 61 -20.88 25.23 -2.85
CA GLY A 61 -20.51 24.19 -3.80
C GLY A 61 -21.66 23.94 -4.76
N ASP A 62 -21.34 23.83 -6.03
CA ASP A 62 -22.32 23.54 -7.07
C ASP A 62 -23.19 22.36 -6.65
N GLN A 63 -24.48 22.50 -6.84
CA GLN A 63 -25.44 21.42 -6.61
C GLN A 63 -24.95 20.20 -7.38
N GLY A 64 -24.74 19.08 -6.68
CA GLY A 64 -24.28 17.83 -7.30
C GLY A 64 -25.08 17.57 -8.56
N ILE A 65 -24.41 17.26 -9.66
CA ILE A 65 -25.04 16.87 -10.91
C ILE A 65 -26.09 15.80 -10.61
N GLN A 66 -27.28 16.01 -11.07
CA GLN A 66 -28.37 15.03 -10.97
C GLN A 66 -27.84 13.69 -11.49
N GLY A 67 -27.97 12.64 -10.69
CA GLY A 67 -27.55 11.29 -11.09
C GLY A 67 -28.08 11.00 -12.49
N ILE A 68 -27.22 10.45 -13.35
CA ILE A 68 -27.64 9.95 -14.66
C ILE A 68 -28.86 9.05 -14.45
N GLN A 69 -29.91 9.32 -15.17
CA GLN A 69 -31.09 8.46 -15.21
C GLN A 69 -30.60 7.05 -15.50
N GLY A 70 -30.98 6.08 -14.63
CA GLY A 70 -30.58 4.68 -14.81
C GLY A 70 -30.92 4.26 -16.24
N GLU A 71 -30.02 3.51 -16.86
CA GLU A 71 -30.27 2.93 -18.18
C GLU A 71 -31.62 2.24 -18.17
N GLN A 72 -32.41 2.49 -19.19
CA GLN A 72 -33.69 1.81 -19.40
C GLN A 72 -33.42 0.31 -19.39
N GLY A 73 -34.06 -0.42 -18.45
CA GLY A 73 -33.90 -1.86 -18.34
C GLY A 73 -33.99 -2.50 -19.72
N VAL A 74 -33.08 -3.43 -20.01
CA VAL A 74 -33.10 -4.25 -21.23
C VAL A 74 -34.52 -4.75 -21.43
N ALA A 75 -35.05 -4.63 -22.63
CA ALA A 75 -36.36 -5.16 -23.00
C ALA A 75 -36.47 -6.60 -22.46
N GLY A 76 -37.51 -6.87 -21.70
CA GLY A 76 -37.75 -8.21 -21.17
C GLY A 76 -37.65 -9.25 -22.30
N PRO A 77 -37.23 -10.47 -21.99
CA PRO A 77 -37.20 -11.54 -22.98
C PRO A 77 -38.56 -11.62 -23.68
N ALA A 78 -38.56 -11.84 -24.97
CA ALA A 78 -39.78 -12.07 -25.75
C ALA A 78 -40.68 -13.01 -24.99
N GLY A 79 -41.95 -12.66 -24.81
CA GLY A 79 -42.92 -13.47 -24.13
C GLY A 79 -42.88 -14.89 -24.70
N PRO A 80 -43.15 -15.91 -23.88
CA PRO A 80 -43.19 -17.27 -24.34
C PRO A 80 -44.16 -17.36 -25.54
N ALA A 81 -43.77 -18.12 -26.55
CA ALA A 81 -44.61 -18.39 -27.71
C ALA A 81 -46.02 -18.75 -27.22
N GLY A 82 -47.04 -18.17 -27.82
CA GLY A 82 -48.45 -18.39 -27.44
C GLY A 82 -48.70 -19.88 -27.24
N ALA A 83 -49.46 -20.19 -26.20
CA ALA A 83 -49.82 -21.56 -25.89
C ALA A 83 -50.36 -22.26 -27.15
N THR A 84 -49.80 -23.41 -27.45
CA THR A 84 -50.32 -24.32 -28.48
C THR A 84 -51.81 -24.46 -28.22
N GLY A 85 -52.62 -24.27 -29.23
CA GLY A 85 -54.10 -24.38 -29.12
C GLY A 85 -54.49 -25.63 -28.35
N PRO A 86 -55.63 -25.61 -27.67
CA PRO A 86 -56.07 -26.73 -26.85
C PRO A 86 -56.09 -28.01 -27.71
N GLN A 87 -55.46 -29.03 -27.19
CA GLN A 87 -55.49 -30.38 -27.74
C GLN A 87 -56.98 -30.79 -27.82
N GLY A 88 -57.38 -31.31 -28.96
CA GLY A 88 -58.72 -31.77 -29.15
C GLY A 88 -59.17 -32.67 -27.99
N PRO A 89 -60.50 -32.76 -27.71
CA PRO A 89 -60.99 -33.51 -26.59
C PRO A 89 -60.47 -34.95 -26.68
N GLN A 90 -59.86 -35.39 -25.58
CA GLN A 90 -59.45 -36.78 -25.42
C GLN A 90 -60.64 -37.69 -25.60
N GLY A 91 -60.52 -38.71 -26.46
CA GLY A 91 -61.54 -39.69 -26.64
C GLY A 91 -61.98 -40.25 -25.29
N GLU A 92 -63.26 -40.55 -25.16
CA GLU A 92 -63.86 -41.11 -23.94
C GLU A 92 -63.00 -42.27 -23.42
N GLN A 93 -62.65 -42.20 -22.14
CA GLN A 93 -61.91 -43.26 -21.46
C GLN A 93 -62.72 -44.51 -21.49
N GLY A 94 -62.18 -45.54 -22.07
CA GLY A 94 -62.85 -46.85 -22.07
C GLY A 94 -63.25 -47.26 -20.65
N VAL A 95 -64.44 -47.87 -20.50
CA VAL A 95 -64.92 -48.36 -19.22
C VAL A 95 -63.84 -49.15 -18.51
N ALA A 96 -63.56 -48.81 -17.25
CA ALA A 96 -62.60 -49.50 -16.40
C ALA A 96 -62.90 -51.01 -16.42
N GLY A 97 -61.92 -51.82 -16.79
CA GLY A 97 -61.99 -53.23 -16.66
C GLY A 97 -62.32 -53.64 -15.21
N PRO A 98 -62.97 -54.81 -14.99
CA PRO A 98 -63.25 -55.27 -13.63
C PRO A 98 -61.93 -55.22 -12.80
N ALA A 99 -62.01 -54.77 -11.56
CA ALA A 99 -60.92 -54.78 -10.63
C ALA A 99 -60.29 -56.18 -10.60
N GLY A 100 -58.99 -56.25 -10.91
CA GLY A 100 -58.21 -57.46 -10.77
C GLY A 100 -58.29 -57.95 -9.31
N PRO A 101 -58.19 -59.28 -9.09
CA PRO A 101 -58.18 -59.77 -7.72
C PRO A 101 -57.18 -59.03 -6.88
N THR A 102 -57.60 -58.66 -5.71
CA THR A 102 -56.71 -58.00 -4.69
C THR A 102 -55.43 -58.83 -4.59
N GLY A 103 -54.28 -58.26 -4.97
CA GLY A 103 -53.02 -58.97 -4.85
C GLY A 103 -52.87 -59.44 -3.42
N ALA A 104 -52.41 -60.69 -3.26
CA ALA A 104 -52.14 -61.25 -1.95
C ALA A 104 -51.41 -60.23 -1.12
N THR A 105 -51.92 -59.94 0.06
CA THR A 105 -51.25 -59.16 1.06
C THR A 105 -49.85 -59.74 1.19
N GLY A 106 -48.81 -59.04 0.76
CA GLY A 106 -47.41 -59.46 0.98
C GLY A 106 -47.28 -59.81 2.45
N PRO A 107 -46.38 -60.74 2.80
CA PRO A 107 -46.21 -61.12 4.19
C PRO A 107 -46.01 -59.78 4.95
N SER A 108 -46.86 -59.58 5.95
CA SER A 108 -46.71 -58.50 6.89
C SER A 108 -45.28 -58.63 7.44
N GLY A 109 -44.37 -57.80 6.96
CA GLY A 109 -43.11 -57.58 7.64
C GLY A 109 -43.50 -57.18 9.05
N ALA A 110 -43.41 -58.13 9.94
CA ALA A 110 -43.59 -57.89 11.36
C ALA A 110 -42.42 -57.10 11.89
N ASP A 111 -42.30 -55.87 11.47
CA ASP A 111 -41.57 -54.82 12.15
C ASP A 111 -42.47 -53.59 12.15
N THR A 112 -43.53 -53.70 12.99
CA THR A 112 -44.09 -52.44 13.50
C THR A 112 -42.96 -51.61 14.01
N PRO A 113 -42.82 -50.31 13.58
CA PRO A 113 -41.88 -49.44 14.20
C PRO A 113 -42.06 -49.59 15.70
N ALA A 114 -41.04 -50.10 16.40
CA ALA A 114 -41.09 -50.20 17.84
C ALA A 114 -41.31 -48.77 18.35
N SER A 115 -42.55 -48.45 18.66
CA SER A 115 -42.93 -47.23 19.34
C SER A 115 -42.39 -47.37 20.77
N HIS A 116 -41.09 -47.22 20.96
CA HIS A 116 -40.51 -47.06 22.26
C HIS A 116 -40.79 -45.64 22.73
N THR A 117 -41.95 -45.44 23.29
CA THR A 117 -42.36 -44.25 23.99
C THR A 117 -41.72 -44.22 25.38
N THR A 118 -40.43 -44.03 25.48
CA THR A 118 -39.83 -43.49 26.69
C THR A 118 -39.61 -41.99 26.45
N GLY A 119 -40.49 -41.16 26.96
CA GLY A 119 -40.50 -39.73 26.68
C GLY A 119 -41.17 -39.38 25.35
N SER A 120 -41.20 -38.11 24.98
CA SER A 120 -41.84 -37.52 23.78
C SER A 120 -41.07 -37.74 22.47
N SER A 121 -40.49 -38.92 22.24
CA SER A 121 -39.73 -39.23 21.01
C SER A 121 -40.63 -39.76 19.89
N THR A 122 -40.30 -39.46 18.63
CA THR A 122 -41.00 -39.92 17.43
C THR A 122 -40.08 -40.78 16.57
N ALA A 123 -40.53 -41.99 16.18
CA ALA A 123 -39.79 -42.86 15.26
C ALA A 123 -40.64 -43.25 14.08
N VAL A 124 -40.15 -43.06 12.84
CA VAL A 124 -40.81 -43.45 11.59
C VAL A 124 -39.77 -44.09 10.67
N GLY A 125 -39.88 -45.37 10.41
CA GLY A 125 -38.97 -46.12 9.55
C GLY A 125 -38.51 -47.43 10.18
N ASP A 126 -38.01 -48.35 9.33
CA ASP A 126 -37.49 -49.62 9.82
C ASP A 126 -36.31 -49.40 10.76
N ARG A 127 -36.36 -49.98 11.96
CA ARG A 127 -35.35 -49.93 13.03
C ARG A 127 -34.98 -48.50 13.50
N ALA A 128 -35.79 -47.47 13.22
CA ALA A 128 -35.61 -46.13 13.76
C ALA A 128 -35.71 -46.15 15.29
N LEU A 129 -34.77 -45.52 16.02
CA LEU A 129 -34.66 -45.49 17.50
C LEU A 129 -34.71 -46.90 18.16
N ALA A 130 -34.27 -47.96 17.47
CA ALA A 130 -34.46 -49.34 17.95
C ALA A 130 -33.81 -49.63 19.32
N ASN A 131 -32.70 -48.98 19.65
CA ASN A 131 -31.94 -49.18 20.89
C ASN A 131 -32.06 -48.02 21.90
N ASN A 132 -33.08 -47.15 21.74
CA ASN A 132 -33.24 -46.00 22.62
C ASN A 132 -33.65 -46.46 24.04
N ASP A 133 -32.76 -46.25 25.02
CA ASP A 133 -32.95 -46.58 26.43
C ASP A 133 -32.76 -45.36 27.30
N GLY A 134 -33.80 -44.59 27.49
CA GLY A 134 -33.80 -43.39 28.31
C GLY A 134 -33.63 -42.04 27.55
N GLY A 135 -33.24 -42.05 26.28
CA GLY A 135 -33.19 -40.83 25.48
C GLY A 135 -34.59 -40.26 25.19
N ALA A 136 -34.76 -38.96 25.43
CA ALA A 136 -36.05 -38.27 25.29
C ALA A 136 -36.02 -37.17 24.23
N SER A 137 -37.20 -36.81 23.70
CA SER A 137 -37.38 -35.71 22.74
C SER A 137 -36.55 -35.88 21.44
N ASN A 138 -36.41 -37.11 20.99
CA ASN A 138 -35.74 -37.42 19.73
C ASN A 138 -36.78 -37.57 18.59
N ALA A 139 -36.43 -37.13 17.39
CA ALA A 139 -37.19 -37.33 16.18
C ALA A 139 -36.35 -38.12 15.17
N ALA A 140 -36.74 -39.35 14.82
CA ALA A 140 -36.06 -40.21 13.87
C ALA A 140 -36.97 -40.59 12.72
N ILE A 141 -36.67 -40.18 11.51
CA ILE A 141 -37.43 -40.44 10.29
C ILE A 141 -36.49 -41.05 9.24
N GLY A 142 -36.64 -42.31 8.92
CA GLY A 142 -35.79 -43.03 7.97
C GLY A 142 -35.36 -44.39 8.49
N GLN A 143 -34.96 -45.29 7.57
CA GLN A 143 -34.41 -46.57 7.94
C GLN A 143 -33.18 -46.39 8.83
N GLU A 144 -33.13 -47.07 9.97
CA GLU A 144 -32.03 -47.06 10.94
C GLU A 144 -31.65 -45.65 11.45
N ALA A 145 -32.51 -44.64 11.33
CA ALA A 145 -32.27 -43.32 11.91
C ALA A 145 -32.17 -43.42 13.44
N LEU A 146 -31.11 -42.86 14.06
CA LEU A 146 -30.83 -42.93 15.50
C LEU A 146 -30.81 -44.37 16.05
N TYR A 147 -30.43 -45.35 15.25
CA TYR A 147 -30.49 -46.76 15.59
C TYR A 147 -29.83 -47.10 16.95
N SER A 148 -28.61 -46.59 17.19
CA SER A 148 -27.80 -46.94 18.37
C SER A 148 -28.02 -45.97 19.54
N ASN A 149 -28.97 -45.04 19.46
CA ASN A 149 -29.16 -44.08 20.54
C ASN A 149 -29.53 -44.79 21.84
N THR A 150 -28.80 -44.49 22.92
CA THR A 150 -29.09 -45.06 24.24
C THR A 150 -29.72 -44.01 25.15
N SER A 151 -28.99 -42.95 25.47
CA SER A 151 -29.44 -41.92 26.39
C SER A 151 -29.37 -40.48 25.81
N GLY A 152 -28.97 -40.31 24.53
CA GLY A 152 -28.98 -39.01 23.85
C GLY A 152 -30.39 -38.43 23.73
N TYR A 153 -30.51 -37.12 23.90
CA TYR A 153 -31.79 -36.40 23.88
C TYR A 153 -31.74 -35.17 22.93
N TYR A 154 -32.90 -34.69 22.53
CA TYR A 154 -33.10 -33.57 21.61
C TYR A 154 -32.44 -33.76 20.23
N ASN A 155 -32.28 -35.00 19.74
CA ASN A 155 -31.72 -35.23 18.42
C ASN A 155 -32.80 -35.29 17.36
N THR A 156 -32.56 -34.74 16.19
CA THR A 156 -33.42 -34.85 15.00
C THR A 156 -32.64 -35.55 13.89
N ALA A 157 -33.09 -36.71 13.45
CA ALA A 157 -32.52 -37.48 12.35
C ALA A 157 -33.55 -37.69 11.26
N SER A 158 -33.29 -37.20 10.06
CA SER A 158 -34.18 -37.38 8.89
C SER A 158 -33.35 -37.89 7.70
N GLY A 159 -33.45 -39.17 7.42
CA GLY A 159 -32.71 -39.84 6.36
C GLY A 159 -32.33 -41.28 6.74
N ASP A 160 -32.06 -42.10 5.74
CA ASP A 160 -31.48 -43.42 5.94
C ASP A 160 -30.15 -43.34 6.65
N SER A 161 -30.01 -44.07 7.75
CA SER A 161 -28.81 -44.13 8.62
C SER A 161 -28.36 -42.77 9.19
N ALA A 162 -29.22 -41.77 9.24
CA ALA A 162 -28.91 -40.49 9.89
C ALA A 162 -28.71 -40.71 11.40
N LEU A 163 -27.58 -40.21 11.98
CA LEU A 163 -27.19 -40.42 13.41
C LEU A 163 -27.20 -41.90 13.84
N PHE A 164 -26.90 -42.82 12.94
CA PHE A 164 -27.00 -44.26 13.18
C PHE A 164 -26.23 -44.70 14.45
N SER A 165 -24.99 -44.25 14.64
CA SER A 165 -24.11 -44.67 15.73
C SER A 165 -24.23 -43.81 16.99
N ASN A 166 -25.13 -42.81 17.02
CA ASN A 166 -25.25 -41.92 18.18
C ASN A 166 -25.60 -42.75 19.42
N THR A 167 -24.85 -42.56 20.49
CA THR A 167 -25.10 -43.25 21.78
C THR A 167 -25.61 -42.26 22.83
N THR A 168 -24.82 -41.28 23.17
CA THR A 168 -25.08 -40.28 24.23
C THR A 168 -25.00 -38.83 23.72
N GLY A 169 -24.81 -38.61 22.43
CA GLY A 169 -24.78 -37.28 21.84
C GLY A 169 -26.14 -36.62 21.91
N ASP A 170 -26.16 -35.31 22.27
CA ASP A 170 -27.37 -34.53 22.47
C ASP A 170 -27.48 -33.38 21.45
N SER A 171 -28.71 -32.96 21.20
CA SER A 171 -29.02 -31.74 20.42
C SER A 171 -28.40 -31.73 19.01
N ASN A 172 -28.29 -32.89 18.38
CA ASN A 172 -27.81 -32.99 17.01
C ASN A 172 -28.95 -32.96 16.01
N THR A 173 -28.78 -32.30 14.88
CA THR A 173 -29.70 -32.29 13.75
C THR A 173 -29.02 -32.88 12.52
N ALA A 174 -29.52 -33.98 12.01
CA ALA A 174 -29.04 -34.66 10.82
C ALA A 174 -30.16 -34.80 9.78
N SER A 175 -29.98 -34.18 8.61
CA SER A 175 -30.92 -34.22 7.50
C SER A 175 -30.22 -34.69 6.22
N GLY A 176 -30.46 -35.92 5.82
CA GLY A 176 -29.84 -36.55 4.66
C GLY A 176 -29.37 -37.96 4.93
N ARG A 177 -29.19 -38.74 3.86
CA ARG A 177 -28.68 -40.11 3.97
C ARG A 177 -27.28 -40.10 4.60
N ALA A 178 -27.11 -40.88 5.67
CA ALA A 178 -25.88 -41.02 6.43
C ALA A 178 -25.30 -39.70 6.99
N ALA A 179 -26.12 -38.67 7.17
CA ALA A 179 -25.72 -37.46 7.87
C ALA A 179 -25.40 -37.78 9.35
N LEU A 180 -24.22 -37.37 9.89
CA LEU A 180 -23.75 -37.70 11.24
C LEU A 180 -23.76 -39.20 11.57
N LYS A 181 -23.60 -40.06 10.57
CA LYS A 181 -23.79 -41.49 10.74
C LYS A 181 -22.96 -42.08 11.88
N ASN A 182 -21.68 -41.71 11.98
CA ASN A 182 -20.72 -42.27 12.95
C ASN A 182 -20.60 -41.44 14.24
N ASN A 183 -21.45 -40.43 14.44
CA ASN A 183 -21.45 -39.65 15.67
C ASN A 183 -21.75 -40.60 16.86
N THR A 184 -20.92 -40.54 17.89
CA THR A 184 -21.14 -41.34 19.11
C THR A 184 -21.56 -40.48 20.30
N THR A 185 -20.75 -39.52 20.66
CA THR A 185 -20.96 -38.64 21.83
C THR A 185 -20.96 -37.16 21.47
N GLY A 186 -20.70 -36.79 20.20
CA GLY A 186 -20.68 -35.42 19.74
C GLY A 186 -22.04 -34.73 19.93
N LYS A 187 -22.00 -33.45 20.31
CA LYS A 187 -23.19 -32.66 20.67
C LYS A 187 -23.31 -31.39 19.83
N GLU A 188 -24.55 -30.93 19.73
CA GLU A 188 -24.86 -29.64 19.11
C GLU A 188 -24.31 -29.51 17.68
N ASN A 189 -24.34 -30.60 16.90
CA ASN A 189 -23.94 -30.61 15.52
C ASN A 189 -25.19 -30.51 14.60
N THR A 190 -25.05 -29.76 13.51
CA THR A 190 -26.07 -29.69 12.45
C THR A 190 -25.48 -30.17 11.14
N ALA A 191 -25.98 -31.24 10.57
CA ALA A 191 -25.59 -31.79 9.29
C ALA A 191 -26.77 -31.82 8.31
N SER A 192 -26.66 -31.18 7.17
CA SER A 192 -27.68 -31.14 6.12
C SER A 192 -27.05 -31.51 4.77
N GLY A 193 -27.33 -32.71 4.29
CA GLY A 193 -26.80 -33.23 3.04
C GLY A 193 -26.42 -34.70 3.13
N VAL A 194 -26.29 -35.36 1.99
CA VAL A 194 -25.80 -36.73 1.91
C VAL A 194 -24.37 -36.82 2.43
N ASN A 195 -24.12 -37.68 3.41
CA ASN A 195 -22.81 -37.89 4.05
C ASN A 195 -22.23 -36.62 4.72
N ALA A 196 -23.01 -35.62 5.05
CA ALA A 196 -22.53 -34.46 5.82
C ALA A 196 -22.11 -34.91 7.23
N LEU A 197 -20.90 -34.54 7.70
CA LEU A 197 -20.34 -34.95 9.01
C LEU A 197 -20.36 -36.48 9.23
N LEU A 198 -20.19 -37.29 8.19
CA LEU A 198 -20.36 -38.72 8.28
C LEU A 198 -19.51 -39.37 9.36
N GLU A 199 -18.19 -39.05 9.41
CA GLU A 199 -17.21 -39.67 10.30
C GLU A 199 -17.06 -38.92 11.64
N ASN A 200 -17.94 -37.99 11.98
CA ASN A 200 -17.86 -37.29 13.27
C ASN A 200 -18.04 -38.32 14.40
N ILE A 201 -17.10 -38.36 15.33
CA ILE A 201 -17.16 -39.28 16.49
C ILE A 201 -17.53 -38.53 17.76
N THR A 202 -16.72 -37.52 18.12
CA THR A 202 -16.88 -36.75 19.34
C THR A 202 -16.85 -35.22 19.13
N GLY A 203 -16.73 -34.76 17.88
CA GLY A 203 -16.73 -33.34 17.54
C GLY A 203 -18.03 -32.65 17.90
N ASN A 204 -17.96 -31.41 18.38
CA ASN A 204 -19.12 -30.68 18.88
C ASN A 204 -19.26 -29.32 18.17
N TYR A 205 -20.48 -28.77 18.18
CA TYR A 205 -20.76 -27.42 17.66
C TYR A 205 -20.38 -27.24 16.17
N ASN A 206 -20.48 -28.30 15.37
CA ASN A 206 -20.21 -28.20 13.94
C ASN A 206 -21.51 -28.00 13.15
N THR A 207 -21.46 -27.11 12.15
CA THR A 207 -22.52 -26.94 11.17
C THR A 207 -21.99 -27.30 9.80
N ALA A 208 -22.59 -28.32 9.14
CA ALA A 208 -22.23 -28.78 7.80
C ALA A 208 -23.45 -28.82 6.88
N SER A 209 -23.41 -28.06 5.80
CA SER A 209 -24.48 -28.02 4.78
C SER A 209 -23.90 -28.29 3.39
N GLY A 210 -24.24 -29.40 2.81
CA GLY A 210 -23.78 -29.84 1.48
C GLY A 210 -23.45 -31.33 1.45
N VAL A 211 -23.40 -31.90 0.25
CA VAL A 211 -22.96 -33.29 0.04
C VAL A 211 -21.51 -33.44 0.48
N ALA A 212 -21.21 -34.39 1.36
CA ALA A 212 -19.91 -34.67 1.93
C ALA A 212 -19.22 -33.43 2.60
N ALA A 213 -20.00 -32.43 3.02
CA ALA A 213 -19.49 -31.34 3.82
C ALA A 213 -18.97 -31.87 5.16
N LEU A 214 -17.70 -31.53 5.52
CA LEU A 214 -17.04 -31.96 6.77
C LEU A 214 -17.05 -33.49 6.97
N TYR A 215 -16.92 -34.24 5.88
CA TYR A 215 -17.14 -35.70 5.82
C TYR A 215 -16.25 -36.47 6.83
N SER A 216 -14.93 -36.22 6.83
CA SER A 216 -13.92 -36.99 7.61
C SER A 216 -13.70 -36.48 9.03
N ASN A 217 -14.49 -35.52 9.49
CA ASN A 217 -14.30 -34.95 10.82
C ASN A 217 -14.42 -36.02 11.90
N THR A 218 -13.41 -36.17 12.75
CA THR A 218 -13.48 -37.13 13.87
C THR A 218 -13.74 -36.45 15.20
N THR A 219 -12.90 -35.47 15.54
CA THR A 219 -12.96 -34.78 16.84
C THR A 219 -12.98 -33.23 16.70
N GLY A 220 -12.81 -32.71 15.48
CA GLY A 220 -12.86 -31.27 15.20
C GLY A 220 -14.17 -30.65 15.64
N SER A 221 -14.11 -29.45 16.22
CA SER A 221 -15.26 -28.75 16.79
C SER A 221 -15.33 -27.30 16.33
N TYR A 222 -16.50 -26.69 16.45
CA TYR A 222 -16.74 -25.28 16.09
C TYR A 222 -16.47 -24.97 14.61
N ASN A 223 -16.69 -25.91 13.71
CA ASN A 223 -16.54 -25.67 12.28
C ASN A 223 -17.89 -25.31 11.64
N THR A 224 -17.89 -24.29 10.77
CA THR A 224 -19.07 -23.88 10.00
C THR A 224 -18.79 -24.08 8.51
N VAL A 225 -19.52 -25.00 7.87
CA VAL A 225 -19.23 -25.46 6.52
C VAL A 225 -20.49 -25.41 5.63
N SER A 226 -20.37 -24.78 4.47
CA SER A 226 -21.45 -24.67 3.48
C SER A 226 -20.89 -24.89 2.06
N GLY A 227 -21.17 -26.02 1.46
CA GLY A 227 -20.71 -26.35 0.12
C GLY A 227 -20.47 -27.86 -0.06
N VAL A 228 -20.56 -28.32 -1.29
CA VAL A 228 -20.21 -29.70 -1.64
C VAL A 228 -18.72 -29.93 -1.44
N GLU A 229 -18.34 -31.00 -0.72
CA GLU A 229 -16.95 -31.37 -0.39
C GLU A 229 -16.17 -30.29 0.34
N ALA A 230 -16.84 -29.25 0.90
CA ALA A 230 -16.15 -28.26 1.71
C ALA A 230 -15.66 -28.89 3.02
N LEU A 231 -14.38 -28.63 3.38
CA LEU A 231 -13.70 -29.13 4.58
C LEU A 231 -13.80 -30.67 4.74
N SER A 232 -13.89 -31.40 3.62
CA SER A 232 -14.23 -32.83 3.65
C SER A 232 -13.17 -33.73 4.28
N SER A 233 -11.89 -33.35 4.22
CA SER A 233 -10.77 -34.11 4.78
C SER A 233 -10.41 -33.72 6.22
N ASN A 234 -11.14 -32.81 6.84
CA ASN A 234 -10.84 -32.36 8.21
C ASN A 234 -10.94 -33.52 9.19
N THR A 235 -9.94 -33.70 10.04
CA THR A 235 -9.97 -34.73 11.08
C THR A 235 -10.11 -34.13 12.48
N THR A 236 -9.23 -33.19 12.83
CA THR A 236 -9.14 -32.59 14.17
C THR A 236 -9.15 -31.07 14.17
N GLY A 237 -9.14 -30.43 13.00
CA GLY A 237 -9.16 -28.97 12.86
C GLY A 237 -10.40 -28.34 13.47
N ASN A 238 -10.22 -27.21 14.16
CA ASN A 238 -11.28 -26.51 14.88
C ASN A 238 -11.45 -25.07 14.38
N TYR A 239 -12.60 -24.48 14.63
CA TYR A 239 -12.87 -23.07 14.36
C TYR A 239 -12.69 -22.67 12.88
N ASN A 240 -12.88 -23.60 11.94
CA ASN A 240 -12.79 -23.29 10.52
C ASN A 240 -14.17 -22.87 9.96
N THR A 241 -14.16 -21.87 9.08
CA THR A 241 -15.31 -21.47 8.28
C THR A 241 -15.04 -21.74 6.81
N ALA A 242 -15.80 -22.62 6.16
CA ALA A 242 -15.64 -22.95 4.76
C ALA A 242 -16.96 -22.74 4.00
N SER A 243 -16.97 -21.86 3.02
CA SER A 243 -18.15 -21.56 2.19
C SER A 243 -17.79 -21.61 0.70
N GLY A 244 -18.29 -22.60 0.00
CA GLY A 244 -18.04 -22.82 -1.42
C GLY A 244 -17.69 -24.27 -1.77
N TYR A 245 -17.80 -24.60 -3.05
CA TYR A 245 -17.39 -25.91 -3.54
C TYR A 245 -15.91 -26.16 -3.26
N ARG A 246 -15.57 -27.23 -2.53
CA ARG A 246 -14.21 -27.64 -2.17
C ARG A 246 -13.39 -26.58 -1.38
N ALA A 247 -14.05 -25.66 -0.69
CA ALA A 247 -13.34 -24.75 0.20
C ALA A 247 -12.70 -25.53 1.36
N LEU A 248 -11.39 -25.36 1.62
CA LEU A 248 -10.63 -26.12 2.64
C LEU A 248 -10.69 -27.65 2.48
N GLU A 249 -10.87 -28.19 1.29
CA GLU A 249 -11.11 -29.62 1.10
C GLU A 249 -10.05 -30.51 1.76
N ASP A 250 -8.74 -30.25 1.53
CA ASP A 250 -7.63 -31.07 2.01
C ASP A 250 -7.20 -30.73 3.47
N ASN A 251 -7.92 -29.83 4.15
CA ASN A 251 -7.56 -29.47 5.53
C ASN A 251 -7.71 -30.70 6.44
N THR A 252 -6.65 -31.03 7.16
CA THR A 252 -6.68 -32.17 8.11
C THR A 252 -6.67 -31.69 9.56
N THR A 253 -5.72 -30.84 9.93
CA THR A 253 -5.50 -30.38 11.31
C THR A 253 -5.49 -28.85 11.44
N GLY A 254 -5.50 -28.12 10.31
CA GLY A 254 -5.52 -26.66 10.31
C GLY A 254 -6.74 -26.10 11.05
N TYR A 255 -6.56 -25.00 11.73
CA TYR A 255 -7.58 -24.39 12.58
C TYR A 255 -7.68 -22.87 12.38
N GLN A 256 -8.84 -22.31 12.76
CA GLN A 256 -9.11 -20.87 12.65
C GLN A 256 -8.92 -20.30 11.22
N ASN A 257 -9.21 -21.11 10.20
CA ASN A 257 -9.18 -20.67 8.81
C ASN A 257 -10.56 -20.21 8.35
N THR A 258 -10.61 -19.17 7.53
CA THR A 258 -11.80 -18.71 6.85
C THR A 258 -11.61 -18.82 5.35
N ALA A 259 -12.39 -19.65 4.68
CA ALA A 259 -12.37 -19.83 3.22
C ALA A 259 -13.75 -19.54 2.64
N SER A 260 -13.85 -18.56 1.76
CA SER A 260 -15.06 -18.16 1.06
C SER A 260 -14.83 -18.10 -0.45
N GLY A 261 -15.34 -19.06 -1.16
CA GLY A 261 -15.20 -19.19 -2.62
C GLY A 261 -14.88 -20.60 -3.06
N VAL A 262 -15.10 -20.87 -4.34
CA VAL A 262 -14.75 -22.17 -4.94
C VAL A 262 -13.24 -22.38 -4.86
N ASN A 263 -12.80 -23.53 -4.32
CA ASN A 263 -11.40 -23.90 -4.11
C ASN A 263 -10.57 -22.91 -3.26
N ALA A 264 -11.19 -22.07 -2.45
CA ALA A 264 -10.47 -21.24 -1.50
C ALA A 264 -9.77 -22.13 -0.46
N LEU A 265 -8.44 -21.92 -0.21
CA LEU A 265 -7.62 -22.76 0.68
C LEU A 265 -7.69 -24.28 0.38
N TYR A 266 -7.90 -24.65 -0.86
CA TYR A 266 -8.19 -26.03 -1.29
C TYR A 266 -7.20 -27.05 -0.71
N ARG A 267 -5.87 -26.80 -0.81
CA ARG A 267 -4.80 -27.71 -0.38
C ARG A 267 -4.27 -27.46 1.02
N ASN A 268 -4.95 -26.67 1.84
CA ASN A 268 -4.47 -26.42 3.20
C ASN A 268 -4.46 -27.73 4.00
N ILE A 269 -3.32 -28.13 4.52
CA ILE A 269 -3.20 -29.38 5.31
C ILE A 269 -3.24 -29.05 6.82
N SER A 270 -2.34 -28.18 7.25
CA SER A 270 -2.18 -27.84 8.67
C SER A 270 -2.00 -26.33 8.91
N GLY A 271 -2.03 -25.51 7.86
CA GLY A 271 -2.00 -24.05 7.97
C GLY A 271 -3.16 -23.52 8.82
N TRP A 272 -2.91 -22.46 9.58
CA TRP A 272 -3.88 -21.90 10.53
C TRP A 272 -3.95 -20.38 10.47
N GLU A 273 -5.07 -19.84 10.97
CA GLU A 273 -5.37 -18.40 10.94
C GLU A 273 -5.26 -17.76 9.53
N ASN A 274 -5.60 -18.49 8.47
CA ASN A 274 -5.63 -17.95 7.13
C ASN A 274 -7.04 -17.46 6.75
N VAL A 275 -7.11 -16.36 6.00
CA VAL A 275 -8.33 -15.83 5.42
C VAL A 275 -8.21 -15.83 3.90
N ALA A 276 -9.08 -16.56 3.23
CA ALA A 276 -9.16 -16.62 1.77
C ALA A 276 -10.57 -16.31 1.29
N SER A 277 -10.72 -15.23 0.54
CA SER A 277 -12.00 -14.80 -0.04
C SER A 277 -11.86 -14.57 -1.54
N GLY A 278 -12.41 -15.47 -2.32
CA GLY A 278 -12.35 -15.44 -3.77
C GLY A 278 -12.12 -16.81 -4.40
N TYR A 279 -12.34 -16.92 -5.70
CA TYR A 279 -12.07 -18.12 -6.47
C TYR A 279 -10.58 -18.50 -6.38
N ALA A 280 -10.29 -19.71 -5.90
CA ALA A 280 -8.92 -20.24 -5.76
C ALA A 280 -7.95 -19.34 -4.97
N ALA A 281 -8.43 -18.46 -4.11
CA ALA A 281 -7.59 -17.70 -3.19
C ALA A 281 -6.85 -18.67 -2.25
N LEU A 282 -5.51 -18.52 -2.09
CA LEU A 282 -4.64 -19.41 -1.29
C LEU A 282 -4.79 -20.91 -1.62
N SER A 283 -5.18 -21.26 -2.84
CA SER A 283 -5.55 -22.65 -3.15
C SER A 283 -4.40 -23.65 -3.06
N ALA A 284 -3.15 -23.23 -3.17
CA ALA A 284 -1.97 -24.09 -3.04
C ALA A 284 -1.37 -24.09 -1.63
N ASN A 285 -1.90 -23.31 -0.68
CA ASN A 285 -1.37 -23.25 0.68
C ASN A 285 -1.38 -24.64 1.32
N THR A 286 -0.26 -25.06 1.90
CA THR A 286 -0.15 -26.37 2.58
C THR A 286 -0.01 -26.20 4.09
N ILE A 287 0.98 -25.44 4.51
CA ILE A 287 1.33 -25.21 5.92
C ILE A 287 1.43 -23.73 6.28
N GLY A 288 1.35 -22.82 5.27
CA GLY A 288 1.45 -21.38 5.48
C GLY A 288 0.37 -20.86 6.45
N VAL A 289 0.75 -19.89 7.30
CA VAL A 289 -0.09 -19.41 8.39
C VAL A 289 -0.29 -17.89 8.33
N ARG A 290 -1.41 -17.41 8.89
CA ARG A 290 -1.71 -15.99 9.02
C ARG A 290 -1.65 -15.20 7.72
N ASN A 291 -2.06 -15.81 6.63
CA ASN A 291 -2.15 -15.16 5.34
C ASN A 291 -3.58 -14.62 5.12
N THR A 292 -3.68 -13.46 4.52
CA THR A 292 -4.94 -12.86 4.10
C THR A 292 -4.95 -12.70 2.58
N ALA A 293 -5.86 -13.37 1.90
CA ALA A 293 -6.04 -13.31 0.45
C ALA A 293 -7.48 -12.93 0.10
N THR A 294 -7.67 -11.79 -0.52
CA THR A 294 -8.96 -11.29 -0.98
C THR A 294 -8.91 -10.97 -2.47
N GLY A 295 -9.63 -11.72 -3.27
CA GLY A 295 -9.64 -11.62 -4.73
C GLY A 295 -9.44 -12.98 -5.39
N ALA A 296 -9.89 -13.11 -6.64
CA ALA A 296 -9.67 -14.34 -7.40
C ALA A 296 -8.15 -14.57 -7.57
N TYR A 297 -7.70 -15.79 -7.33
CA TYR A 297 -6.30 -16.19 -7.43
C TYR A 297 -5.29 -15.42 -6.54
N ALA A 298 -5.75 -14.63 -5.56
CA ALA A 298 -4.87 -13.98 -4.60
C ALA A 298 -4.06 -15.03 -3.82
N LEU A 299 -2.72 -14.86 -3.72
CA LEU A 299 -1.78 -15.81 -3.09
C LEU A 299 -1.92 -17.26 -3.58
N ARG A 300 -2.33 -17.45 -4.84
CA ARG A 300 -2.67 -18.79 -5.36
C ARG A 300 -1.54 -19.78 -5.24
N LYS A 301 -0.28 -19.38 -5.50
CA LYS A 301 0.89 -20.27 -5.48
C LYS A 301 1.54 -20.41 -4.10
N ASN A 302 1.07 -19.68 -3.09
CA ASN A 302 1.66 -19.76 -1.75
C ASN A 302 1.55 -21.19 -1.20
N THR A 303 2.67 -21.77 -0.79
CA THR A 303 2.71 -23.10 -0.12
C THR A 303 2.98 -22.96 1.37
N ASP A 304 4.08 -22.32 1.73
CA ASP A 304 4.63 -22.26 3.08
C ASP A 304 4.82 -20.82 3.58
N GLY A 305 4.62 -19.82 2.71
CA GLY A 305 4.76 -18.40 3.05
C GLY A 305 3.77 -17.98 4.13
N ASN A 306 4.22 -17.13 5.06
CA ASN A 306 3.48 -16.73 6.24
C ASN A 306 3.28 -15.22 6.32
N PHE A 307 2.24 -14.78 7.02
CA PHE A 307 1.98 -13.37 7.30
C PHE A 307 1.89 -12.49 6.04
N ASN A 308 1.40 -13.03 4.93
CA ASN A 308 1.22 -12.29 3.70
C ASN A 308 -0.18 -11.69 3.60
N THR A 309 -0.28 -10.50 3.03
CA THR A 309 -1.55 -9.83 2.75
C THR A 309 -1.67 -9.54 1.26
N ALA A 310 -2.67 -10.10 0.61
CA ALA A 310 -2.98 -9.92 -0.81
C ALA A 310 -4.43 -9.46 -0.99
N VAL A 311 -4.61 -8.29 -1.58
CA VAL A 311 -5.93 -7.72 -1.88
C VAL A 311 -5.98 -7.32 -3.36
N GLY A 312 -6.77 -8.02 -4.11
CA GLY A 312 -6.92 -7.84 -5.56
C GLY A 312 -6.84 -9.17 -6.33
N ASP A 313 -7.39 -9.18 -7.53
CA ASP A 313 -7.27 -10.31 -8.44
C ASP A 313 -5.80 -10.57 -8.78
N GLU A 314 -5.34 -11.82 -8.66
CA GLU A 314 -3.93 -12.25 -8.84
C GLU A 314 -2.90 -11.48 -7.95
N ALA A 315 -3.32 -10.86 -6.84
CA ALA A 315 -2.38 -10.21 -5.92
C ALA A 315 -1.49 -11.28 -5.24
N LEU A 316 -0.15 -11.05 -5.16
CA LEU A 316 0.86 -12.00 -4.67
C LEU A 316 0.75 -13.39 -5.32
N TYR A 317 0.38 -13.45 -6.59
CA TYR A 317 0.19 -14.71 -7.31
C TYR A 317 1.46 -15.56 -7.38
N GLU A 318 2.63 -14.93 -7.61
CA GLU A 318 3.93 -15.61 -7.74
C GLU A 318 4.62 -15.92 -6.40
N ASN A 319 4.06 -15.47 -5.27
CA ASN A 319 4.63 -15.75 -3.95
C ASN A 319 4.45 -17.23 -3.60
N ILE A 320 5.52 -17.97 -3.42
CA ILE A 320 5.50 -19.41 -3.06
C ILE A 320 5.83 -19.58 -1.57
N MET A 321 6.99 -19.11 -1.12
CA MET A 321 7.51 -19.25 0.25
C MET A 321 7.81 -17.90 0.93
N GLY A 322 7.66 -16.78 0.20
CA GLY A 322 7.89 -15.44 0.73
C GLY A 322 6.95 -15.13 1.89
N SER A 323 7.46 -14.39 2.89
CA SER A 323 6.71 -14.06 4.11
C SER A 323 6.71 -12.56 4.40
N TYR A 324 5.69 -12.10 5.16
CA TYR A 324 5.51 -10.69 5.51
C TYR A 324 5.32 -9.76 4.31
N ASN A 325 4.86 -10.29 3.16
CA ASN A 325 4.66 -9.50 1.96
C ASN A 325 3.24 -8.92 1.91
N THR A 326 3.12 -7.71 1.40
CA THR A 326 1.84 -7.02 1.22
C THR A 326 1.67 -6.63 -0.25
N ALA A 327 0.58 -7.05 -0.88
CA ALA A 327 0.20 -6.57 -2.20
C ALA A 327 -1.26 -6.09 -2.22
N ILE A 328 -1.46 -4.89 -2.69
CA ILE A 328 -2.78 -4.26 -2.80
C ILE A 328 -2.96 -3.74 -4.23
N GLY A 329 -3.88 -4.33 -4.96
CA GLY A 329 -4.20 -4.02 -6.35
C GLY A 329 -4.18 -5.27 -7.23
N GLN A 330 -4.93 -5.24 -8.33
CA GLN A 330 -4.91 -6.30 -9.32
C GLN A 330 -3.49 -6.52 -9.82
N LYS A 331 -3.00 -7.78 -9.80
CA LYS A 331 -1.64 -8.17 -10.22
C LYS A 331 -0.48 -7.51 -9.47
N ALA A 332 -0.76 -6.82 -8.36
CA ALA A 332 0.31 -6.37 -7.47
C ALA A 332 1.05 -7.58 -6.91
N ASP A 333 2.41 -7.66 -7.05
CA ASP A 333 3.08 -8.93 -6.82
C ASP A 333 4.57 -8.77 -6.48
N VAL A 334 5.19 -9.87 -6.10
CA VAL A 334 6.63 -10.04 -6.00
C VAL A 334 7.20 -10.54 -7.34
N SER A 335 8.43 -10.14 -7.70
CA SER A 335 9.08 -10.61 -8.94
C SER A 335 9.73 -11.99 -8.79
N THR A 336 9.94 -12.43 -7.55
CA THR A 336 10.56 -13.71 -7.20
C THR A 336 9.87 -14.30 -5.98
N ASP A 337 9.89 -15.61 -5.84
CA ASP A 337 9.09 -16.40 -4.91
C ASP A 337 9.49 -16.33 -3.41
N ASN A 338 10.65 -15.78 -3.08
CA ASN A 338 11.22 -15.82 -1.70
C ASN A 338 11.42 -14.45 -1.05
N LEU A 339 10.80 -13.40 -1.55
CA LEU A 339 10.94 -12.08 -0.95
C LEU A 339 10.29 -12.03 0.43
N GLN A 340 10.89 -11.23 1.32
CA GLN A 340 10.39 -10.98 2.66
C GLN A 340 10.20 -9.48 2.89
N ASN A 341 9.13 -9.14 3.62
CA ASN A 341 8.82 -7.76 3.96
C ASN A 341 8.80 -6.85 2.72
N ALA A 342 8.23 -7.35 1.62
CA ALA A 342 8.08 -6.63 0.37
C ALA A 342 6.65 -6.10 0.23
N THR A 343 6.50 -4.86 -0.20
CA THR A 343 5.19 -4.23 -0.36
C THR A 343 5.00 -3.73 -1.79
N ALA A 344 3.93 -4.17 -2.45
CA ALA A 344 3.50 -3.73 -3.77
C ALA A 344 2.10 -3.10 -3.70
N ILE A 345 1.95 -1.85 -4.12
CA ILE A 345 0.67 -1.13 -4.08
C ILE A 345 0.36 -0.57 -5.47
N GLY A 346 -0.81 -0.87 -5.97
CA GLY A 346 -1.31 -0.41 -7.27
C GLY A 346 -1.37 -1.52 -8.32
N TYR A 347 -2.11 -1.25 -9.41
CA TYR A 347 -2.25 -2.18 -10.53
C TYR A 347 -0.87 -2.59 -11.07
N ASP A 348 -0.63 -3.90 -11.17
CA ASP A 348 0.59 -4.52 -11.70
C ASP A 348 1.91 -3.96 -11.12
N ALA A 349 1.88 -3.50 -9.87
CA ALA A 349 3.08 -3.09 -9.16
C ALA A 349 3.92 -4.33 -8.83
N LYS A 350 5.17 -4.41 -9.34
CA LYS A 350 6.08 -5.56 -9.12
C LYS A 350 7.25 -5.15 -8.24
N VAL A 351 7.31 -5.69 -7.02
CA VAL A 351 8.45 -5.49 -6.12
C VAL A 351 9.49 -6.60 -6.33
N ASN A 352 10.76 -6.22 -6.41
CA ASN A 352 11.84 -7.12 -6.84
C ASN A 352 12.97 -7.28 -5.80
N ALA A 353 12.72 -6.90 -4.56
CA ALA A 353 13.68 -7.08 -3.46
C ALA A 353 12.94 -7.13 -2.12
N SER A 354 13.49 -7.86 -1.17
CA SER A 354 13.06 -7.84 0.24
C SER A 354 13.26 -6.46 0.87
N ASN A 355 12.47 -6.15 1.90
CA ASN A 355 12.50 -4.87 2.62
C ASN A 355 12.29 -3.64 1.71
N LYS A 356 11.48 -3.80 0.66
CA LYS A 356 11.23 -2.77 -0.35
C LYS A 356 9.74 -2.50 -0.50
N VAL A 357 9.38 -1.21 -0.60
CA VAL A 357 8.05 -0.75 -0.96
C VAL A 357 8.06 -0.26 -2.41
N ARG A 358 7.13 -0.74 -3.22
CA ARG A 358 6.85 -0.28 -4.57
C ARG A 358 5.43 0.25 -4.66
N ILE A 359 5.28 1.50 -5.09
CA ILE A 359 3.99 2.12 -5.36
C ILE A 359 3.87 2.33 -6.87
N GLY A 360 2.86 1.71 -7.47
CA GLY A 360 2.58 1.80 -8.90
C GLY A 360 3.50 0.95 -9.79
N ASN A 361 3.06 0.77 -11.02
CA ASN A 361 3.82 0.12 -12.09
C ASN A 361 4.70 1.14 -12.84
N THR A 362 5.25 0.77 -14.00
CA THR A 362 6.12 1.65 -14.80
C THR A 362 5.38 2.78 -15.52
N SER A 363 4.05 2.78 -15.53
CA SER A 363 3.23 3.82 -16.16
C SER A 363 2.83 4.94 -15.18
N VAL A 364 3.10 4.78 -13.88
CA VAL A 364 2.83 5.85 -12.90
C VAL A 364 3.86 6.97 -13.08
N THR A 365 3.39 8.17 -13.37
CA THR A 365 4.23 9.35 -13.62
C THR A 365 4.33 10.28 -12.42
N ILE A 366 3.31 10.32 -11.55
CA ILE A 366 3.25 11.23 -10.40
C ILE A 366 2.80 10.46 -9.15
N ILE A 367 3.47 10.72 -8.02
CA ILE A 367 3.01 10.32 -6.69
C ILE A 367 2.90 11.60 -5.87
N GLU A 368 1.68 12.02 -5.56
CA GLU A 368 1.39 13.24 -4.82
C GLU A 368 1.05 12.96 -3.36
N GLY A 369 1.44 13.89 -2.49
CA GLY A 369 1.05 13.93 -1.08
C GLY A 369 1.07 15.37 -0.58
N GLN A 370 0.21 15.72 0.37
CA GLN A 370 0.18 17.06 0.96
C GLN A 370 1.43 17.36 1.82
N VAL A 371 2.16 16.33 2.23
CA VAL A 371 3.36 16.44 3.05
C VAL A 371 4.48 15.62 2.41
N MET A 372 5.70 16.08 2.60
CA MET A 372 6.89 15.35 2.14
C MET A 372 7.10 14.07 2.95
N LEU A 373 7.65 13.04 2.31
CA LEU A 373 8.14 11.85 3.00
C LEU A 373 9.31 12.25 3.91
N THR A 374 9.22 11.94 5.20
CA THR A 374 10.27 12.17 6.18
C THR A 374 11.05 10.89 6.45
N ALA A 375 12.38 11.00 6.51
CA ALA A 375 13.24 9.91 6.93
C ALA A 375 13.70 10.13 8.37
N THR A 376 13.68 9.07 9.19
CA THR A 376 14.22 9.12 10.55
C THR A 376 15.73 9.35 10.49
N SER A 377 16.23 10.37 11.21
CA SER A 377 17.63 10.77 11.21
C SER A 377 18.23 10.95 12.61
N ASP A 378 17.70 10.25 13.60
CA ASP A 378 18.19 10.27 14.98
C ASP A 378 19.60 9.65 15.06
N ALA A 379 20.51 10.31 15.77
CA ALA A 379 21.88 9.83 15.95
C ALA A 379 21.97 8.45 16.62
N ARG A 380 21.01 8.11 17.49
CA ARG A 380 20.92 6.80 18.15
C ARG A 380 20.70 5.62 17.20
N LEU A 381 20.24 5.91 15.99
CA LEU A 381 19.99 4.94 14.92
C LEU A 381 21.14 4.88 13.91
N LYS A 382 22.23 5.60 14.16
CA LYS A 382 23.39 5.69 13.26
C LYS A 382 24.63 5.18 13.97
N ASP A 383 25.43 4.44 13.25
CA ASP A 383 26.73 3.93 13.69
C ASP A 383 27.85 4.51 12.83
N SER A 384 29.07 4.54 13.35
CA SER A 384 30.28 4.93 12.61
C SER A 384 30.17 6.30 11.93
N ILE A 385 29.65 7.30 12.67
CA ILE A 385 29.44 8.65 12.17
C ILE A 385 30.79 9.32 11.87
N THR A 386 31.04 9.63 10.61
CA THR A 386 32.24 10.33 10.14
C THR A 386 31.85 11.52 9.27
N PRO A 387 32.71 12.57 9.19
CA PRO A 387 32.48 13.65 8.24
C PRO A 387 32.37 13.14 6.79
N VAL A 388 31.54 13.80 5.98
CA VAL A 388 31.43 13.48 4.57
C VAL A 388 32.74 13.77 3.86
N SER A 389 33.33 12.79 3.18
CA SER A 389 34.61 12.90 2.48
C SER A 389 34.55 13.54 1.10
N GLY A 390 33.34 13.71 0.54
CA GLY A 390 33.12 14.32 -0.78
C GLY A 390 32.32 15.61 -0.63
N GLY A 391 32.87 16.71 -1.00
CA GLY A 391 32.24 18.04 -1.06
C GLY A 391 32.27 18.59 -2.48
N LEU A 392 32.93 19.74 -2.65
CA LEU A 392 32.99 20.50 -3.91
C LEU A 392 33.52 19.65 -5.08
N ALA A 393 34.57 18.87 -4.85
CA ALA A 393 35.17 18.02 -5.89
C ALA A 393 34.17 16.95 -6.40
N LEU A 394 33.41 16.30 -5.49
CA LEU A 394 32.38 15.33 -5.86
C LEU A 394 31.25 15.99 -6.65
N VAL A 395 30.74 17.12 -6.15
CA VAL A 395 29.62 17.83 -6.79
C VAL A 395 29.98 18.33 -8.18
N ASN A 396 31.21 18.82 -8.38
CA ASN A 396 31.71 19.27 -9.68
C ASN A 396 31.88 18.14 -10.72
N ASP A 397 32.10 16.91 -10.26
CA ASP A 397 32.22 15.74 -11.13
C ASP A 397 30.85 15.12 -11.49
N LEU A 398 29.75 15.56 -10.89
CA LEU A 398 28.40 15.13 -11.28
C LEU A 398 27.99 15.83 -12.57
N ASN A 399 27.27 15.09 -13.43
CA ASN A 399 26.78 15.59 -14.71
C ASN A 399 25.24 15.71 -14.72
N PRO A 400 24.66 16.87 -14.39
CA PRO A 400 23.23 17.11 -14.51
C PRO A 400 22.79 17.08 -15.98
N VAL A 401 21.72 16.31 -16.26
CA VAL A 401 21.16 16.13 -17.59
C VAL A 401 19.67 16.39 -17.61
N SER A 402 19.14 16.73 -18.77
CA SER A 402 17.70 16.75 -19.04
C SER A 402 17.34 15.59 -19.98
N TYR A 403 16.18 14.96 -19.75
CA TYR A 403 15.76 13.77 -20.50
C TYR A 403 14.25 13.64 -20.56
N HIS A 404 13.76 12.83 -21.48
CA HIS A 404 12.42 12.25 -21.47
C HIS A 404 12.51 10.78 -21.04
N ARG A 405 11.52 10.28 -20.34
CA ARG A 405 11.43 8.85 -20.03
C ARG A 405 11.05 8.05 -21.26
N THR A 406 11.74 6.93 -21.52
CA THR A 406 11.46 6.08 -22.67
C THR A 406 10.07 5.42 -22.64
N ASN A 407 9.49 5.25 -21.44
CA ASN A 407 8.13 4.73 -21.25
C ASN A 407 7.04 5.81 -21.35
N ASN A 408 7.42 7.07 -21.44
CA ASN A 408 6.53 8.21 -21.67
C ASN A 408 7.27 9.32 -22.43
N PRO A 409 7.56 9.13 -23.72
CA PRO A 409 8.39 10.06 -24.52
C PRO A 409 7.72 11.41 -24.78
N GLU A 410 6.41 11.52 -24.59
CA GLU A 410 5.66 12.78 -24.71
C GLU A 410 5.53 13.53 -23.36
N SER A 411 6.15 13.03 -22.29
CA SER A 411 6.16 13.72 -21.00
C SER A 411 6.99 15.01 -21.06
N ASP A 412 6.79 15.88 -20.08
CA ASP A 412 7.64 17.03 -19.85
C ASP A 412 9.11 16.60 -19.69
N ILE A 413 10.03 17.52 -20.04
CA ILE A 413 11.45 17.32 -19.83
C ILE A 413 11.73 17.22 -18.33
N GLU A 414 12.33 16.13 -17.91
CA GLU A 414 12.82 15.94 -16.54
C GLU A 414 14.30 16.33 -16.45
N MET A 415 14.71 16.83 -15.31
CA MET A 415 16.12 17.11 -14.98
C MET A 415 16.60 16.16 -13.88
N GLY A 416 17.82 15.66 -14.01
CA GLY A 416 18.36 14.74 -13.03
C GLY A 416 19.77 14.27 -13.35
N LEU A 417 20.14 13.13 -12.79
CA LEU A 417 21.44 12.49 -12.97
C LEU A 417 21.27 11.06 -13.51
N LEU A 418 22.23 10.58 -14.28
CA LEU A 418 22.27 9.19 -14.71
C LEU A 418 22.92 8.33 -13.63
N ALA A 419 22.21 7.30 -13.16
CA ALA A 419 22.66 6.45 -12.05
C ALA A 419 24.01 5.77 -12.33
N GLN A 420 24.29 5.42 -13.59
CA GLN A 420 25.55 4.83 -14.03
C GLN A 420 26.73 5.79 -13.86
N GLU A 421 26.55 7.06 -14.24
CA GLU A 421 27.56 8.12 -14.10
C GLU A 421 27.80 8.45 -12.63
N VAL A 422 26.72 8.56 -11.84
CA VAL A 422 26.82 8.77 -10.38
C VAL A 422 27.58 7.63 -9.72
N LYS A 423 27.32 6.37 -10.09
CA LYS A 423 28.04 5.20 -9.57
C LYS A 423 29.55 5.30 -9.85
N ALA A 424 29.90 5.68 -11.07
CA ALA A 424 31.31 5.85 -11.48
C ALA A 424 31.97 7.01 -10.71
N THR A 425 31.30 8.15 -10.58
CA THR A 425 31.75 9.31 -9.83
C THR A 425 31.96 9.00 -8.35
N LEU A 426 31.00 8.32 -7.70
CA LEU A 426 31.15 7.87 -6.32
C LEU A 426 32.34 6.93 -6.13
N ALA A 427 32.57 6.00 -7.04
CA ALA A 427 33.74 5.12 -6.99
C ALA A 427 35.05 5.90 -7.11
N LYS A 428 35.14 6.90 -8.00
CA LYS A 428 36.29 7.80 -8.16
C LYS A 428 36.63 8.54 -6.86
N HIS A 429 35.62 8.92 -6.08
CA HIS A 429 35.77 9.64 -4.81
C HIS A 429 35.82 8.73 -3.57
N GLY A 430 36.00 7.41 -3.74
CA GLY A 430 36.09 6.46 -2.62
C GLY A 430 34.75 6.16 -1.93
N LEU A 431 33.63 6.55 -2.51
CA LEU A 431 32.27 6.40 -2.00
C LEU A 431 31.49 5.30 -2.74
N GLY A 432 32.16 4.37 -3.40
CA GLY A 432 31.53 3.31 -4.22
C GLY A 432 30.59 2.38 -3.44
N ASN A 433 30.74 2.30 -2.11
CA ASN A 433 29.86 1.52 -1.23
C ASN A 433 28.71 2.34 -0.63
N SER A 434 28.50 3.59 -1.05
CA SER A 434 27.38 4.39 -0.56
C SER A 434 26.05 3.82 -1.04
N GLY A 435 25.01 3.88 -0.21
CA GLY A 435 23.64 3.48 -0.58
C GLY A 435 22.94 4.42 -1.56
N MET A 436 23.62 5.44 -2.07
CA MET A 436 23.04 6.46 -2.96
C MET A 436 22.56 5.86 -4.29
N VAL A 437 23.29 4.88 -4.84
CA VAL A 437 22.90 4.12 -6.03
C VAL A 437 22.49 2.73 -5.60
N HIS A 438 21.25 2.35 -5.89
CA HIS A 438 20.72 1.02 -5.59
C HIS A 438 20.49 0.24 -6.88
N GLN A 439 21.03 -0.97 -6.95
CA GLN A 439 20.85 -1.94 -8.04
C GLN A 439 20.63 -3.33 -7.40
N PRO A 440 19.40 -3.85 -7.39
CA PRO A 440 19.07 -5.10 -6.68
C PRO A 440 19.80 -6.33 -7.23
N THR A 441 19.94 -6.42 -8.55
CA THR A 441 20.67 -7.46 -9.27
C THR A 441 21.46 -6.81 -10.41
N GLU A 442 22.44 -7.51 -10.94
CA GLU A 442 23.32 -6.99 -12.00
C GLU A 442 22.54 -6.53 -13.25
N ASP A 443 21.44 -7.21 -13.58
CA ASP A 443 20.59 -6.90 -14.74
C ASP A 443 19.45 -5.91 -14.41
N ALA A 444 19.27 -5.53 -13.14
CA ALA A 444 18.19 -4.64 -12.76
C ALA A 444 18.49 -3.16 -13.07
N TYR A 445 17.46 -2.39 -13.36
CA TYR A 445 17.56 -0.94 -13.48
C TYR A 445 18.08 -0.33 -12.18
N MET A 446 19.04 0.57 -12.32
CA MET A 446 19.57 1.34 -11.20
C MET A 446 18.59 2.43 -10.77
N SER A 447 18.60 2.75 -9.48
CA SER A 447 17.85 3.87 -8.91
C SER A 447 18.75 4.75 -8.06
N LEU A 448 18.44 6.06 -8.01
CA LEU A 448 19.14 7.06 -7.21
C LEU A 448 18.31 7.50 -6.01
N ARG A 449 18.95 7.61 -4.87
CA ARG A 449 18.43 8.26 -3.68
C ARG A 449 18.90 9.74 -3.68
N TYR A 450 18.14 10.61 -4.35
CA TYR A 450 18.51 12.02 -4.51
C TYR A 450 18.73 12.75 -3.20
N ASN A 451 18.02 12.40 -2.13
CA ASN A 451 18.19 13.01 -0.80
C ASN A 451 19.60 12.78 -0.22
N ASP A 452 20.29 11.73 -0.64
CA ASP A 452 21.65 11.45 -0.17
C ASP A 452 22.68 12.43 -0.74
N LEU A 453 22.31 13.22 -1.76
CA LEU A 453 23.14 14.31 -2.30
C LEU A 453 23.14 15.54 -1.41
N LEU A 454 22.18 15.73 -0.52
CA LEU A 454 22.09 16.94 0.31
C LEU A 454 23.32 17.14 1.19
N ALA A 455 23.84 16.09 1.83
CA ALA A 455 25.02 16.20 2.69
C ALA A 455 26.29 16.56 1.91
N PRO A 456 26.64 15.91 0.78
CA PRO A 456 27.72 16.36 -0.10
C PRO A 456 27.53 17.79 -0.63
N MET A 457 26.33 18.20 -0.99
CA MET A 457 26.04 19.56 -1.46
C MET A 457 26.25 20.60 -0.36
N ILE A 458 25.80 20.35 0.87
CA ILE A 458 26.07 21.23 2.02
C ILE A 458 27.59 21.36 2.24
N LYS A 459 28.31 20.24 2.18
CA LYS A 459 29.76 20.23 2.32
C LYS A 459 30.45 21.00 1.19
N ALA A 460 29.97 20.86 -0.04
CA ALA A 460 30.50 21.62 -1.19
C ALA A 460 30.33 23.14 -1.03
N ILE A 461 29.17 23.58 -0.53
CA ILE A 461 28.91 25.00 -0.24
C ILE A 461 29.88 25.50 0.84
N GLN A 462 30.10 24.75 1.92
CA GLN A 462 31.04 25.11 2.99
C GLN A 462 32.48 25.21 2.49
N GLU A 463 32.89 24.30 1.59
CA GLU A 463 34.24 24.33 0.99
C GLU A 463 34.41 25.52 0.01
N LEU A 464 33.37 25.84 -0.76
CA LEU A 464 33.35 27.00 -1.66
C LEU A 464 33.43 28.31 -0.88
N ASP A 465 32.67 28.44 0.21
CA ASP A 465 32.68 29.60 1.10
C ASP A 465 34.09 29.80 1.70
N ALA A 466 34.71 28.75 2.22
CA ALA A 466 36.06 28.79 2.76
C ALA A 466 37.10 29.21 1.70
N GLN A 467 37.00 28.72 0.45
CA GLN A 467 37.88 29.13 -0.67
C GLN A 467 37.64 30.59 -1.04
N HIS A 468 36.39 31.05 -1.00
CA HIS A 468 36.03 32.42 -1.30
C HIS A 468 36.62 33.40 -0.26
N ILE A 469 36.53 33.07 1.04
CA ILE A 469 37.15 33.87 2.12
C ILE A 469 38.66 33.99 1.90
N VAL A 470 39.37 32.89 1.64
CA VAL A 470 40.84 32.94 1.37
C VAL A 470 41.14 33.81 0.14
N SER A 471 40.33 33.71 -0.91
CA SER A 471 40.53 34.55 -2.11
C SER A 471 40.27 36.03 -1.87
N ILE A 472 39.34 36.38 -0.96
CA ILE A 472 39.10 37.77 -0.54
C ILE A 472 40.32 38.27 0.25
N ASP A 473 40.80 37.54 1.26
CA ASP A 473 41.95 37.89 2.06
C ASP A 473 43.21 38.15 1.20
N GLU A 474 43.48 37.27 0.21
CA GLU A 474 44.57 37.44 -0.75
C GLU A 474 44.43 38.72 -1.60
N LYS A 475 43.21 39.07 -2.00
CA LYS A 475 42.93 40.29 -2.77
C LYS A 475 43.07 41.53 -1.89
N ASP A 476 42.64 41.49 -0.65
CA ASP A 476 42.77 42.58 0.30
C ASP A 476 44.24 42.86 0.60
N GLU A 477 45.10 41.83 0.76
CA GLU A 477 46.54 41.99 0.86
C GLU A 477 47.15 42.62 -0.41
N GLN A 478 46.69 42.22 -1.60
CA GLN A 478 47.13 42.82 -2.87
C GLN A 478 46.70 44.29 -2.98
N ILE A 479 45.47 44.62 -2.58
CA ILE A 479 44.96 46.00 -2.56
C ILE A 479 45.83 46.86 -1.61
N ALA A 480 46.04 46.41 -0.38
CA ALA A 480 46.91 47.14 0.58
C ALA A 480 48.31 47.36 0.04
N SER A 481 48.91 46.37 -0.64
CA SER A 481 50.23 46.53 -1.29
C SER A 481 50.21 47.55 -2.44
N LEU A 482 49.15 47.60 -3.23
CA LEU A 482 48.98 48.58 -4.32
C LEU A 482 48.73 49.96 -3.80
N GLU A 483 47.98 50.15 -2.73
CA GLU A 483 47.74 51.41 -2.04
C GLU A 483 49.08 52.01 -1.50
N GLN A 484 49.87 51.16 -0.86
CA GLN A 484 51.22 51.58 -0.38
C GLN A 484 52.14 52.05 -1.54
N LYS A 485 52.12 51.33 -2.68
CA LYS A 485 52.85 51.74 -3.87
C LYS A 485 52.36 53.07 -4.44
N LEU A 486 51.01 53.22 -4.51
CA LEU A 486 50.37 54.44 -4.98
C LEU A 486 50.75 55.64 -4.11
N GLU A 487 50.71 55.50 -2.77
CA GLU A 487 51.14 56.56 -1.83
C GLU A 487 52.60 56.95 -2.00
N SER A 488 53.48 55.96 -2.18
CA SER A 488 54.91 56.22 -2.43
C SER A 488 55.15 56.97 -3.75
N GLN A 489 54.41 56.62 -4.83
CA GLN A 489 54.46 57.31 -6.11
C GLN A 489 53.90 58.72 -6.02
N GLN A 490 52.82 58.94 -5.28
CA GLN A 490 52.28 60.30 -5.05
C GLN A 490 53.25 61.18 -4.31
N LYS A 491 53.91 60.68 -3.24
CA LYS A 491 54.95 61.41 -2.53
C LYS A 491 56.14 61.74 -3.43
N ALA A 492 56.59 60.83 -4.28
CA ALA A 492 57.64 61.05 -5.25
C ALA A 492 57.27 62.14 -6.29
N LEU A 493 56.03 62.07 -6.80
CA LEU A 493 55.50 63.05 -7.74
C LEU A 493 55.39 64.46 -7.12
N GLN A 494 54.90 64.52 -5.87
CA GLN A 494 54.83 65.76 -5.12
C GLN A 494 56.20 66.38 -4.91
N SER A 495 57.23 65.60 -4.52
CA SER A 495 58.60 66.04 -4.41
C SER A 495 59.16 66.57 -5.75
N GLN A 496 58.89 65.91 -6.86
CA GLN A 496 59.26 66.36 -8.20
C GLN A 496 58.57 67.69 -8.59
N GLN A 497 57.32 67.87 -8.20
CA GLN A 497 56.59 69.13 -8.44
C GLN A 497 57.20 70.29 -7.63
N GLU A 498 57.53 70.04 -6.36
CA GLU A 498 58.20 71.04 -5.51
C GLU A 498 59.55 71.42 -6.07
N GLU A 499 60.36 70.44 -6.53
CA GLU A 499 61.67 70.71 -7.16
C GLU A 499 61.51 71.52 -8.47
N LEU A 500 60.52 71.14 -9.29
CA LEU A 500 60.20 71.84 -10.53
C LEU A 500 59.75 73.29 -10.26
N LEU A 501 58.96 73.52 -9.21
CA LEU A 501 58.51 74.85 -8.79
C LEU A 501 59.66 75.67 -8.33
N ALA A 502 60.60 75.11 -7.56
CA ALA A 502 61.84 75.83 -7.13
C ALA A 502 62.74 76.23 -8.31
N ILE A 503 62.87 75.34 -9.33
CA ILE A 503 63.59 75.66 -10.57
C ILE A 503 62.89 76.78 -11.32
N VAL A 504 61.57 76.75 -11.47
CA VAL A 504 60.81 77.84 -12.12
C VAL A 504 60.99 79.19 -11.39
N GLN A 505 60.91 79.17 -10.05
CA GLN A 505 61.16 80.36 -9.26
C GLN A 505 62.60 80.95 -9.46
N SER A 506 63.62 80.05 -9.41
CA SER A 506 65.01 80.44 -9.67
C SER A 506 65.17 81.03 -11.09
N GLN A 507 64.56 80.45 -12.10
CA GLN A 507 64.58 80.99 -13.46
C GLN A 507 63.90 82.37 -13.56
N GLN A 508 62.76 82.56 -12.86
CA GLN A 508 62.07 83.84 -12.80
C GLN A 508 62.94 84.92 -12.14
N GLU A 509 63.65 84.57 -11.07
CA GLU A 509 64.64 85.52 -10.44
C GLU A 509 65.76 85.85 -11.38
N GLN A 510 66.33 84.89 -12.10
CA GLN A 510 67.36 85.13 -13.11
C GLN A 510 66.90 86.07 -14.24
N ILE A 511 65.65 85.81 -14.75
CA ILE A 511 65.05 86.70 -15.74
C ILE A 511 64.86 88.10 -15.20
N ALA A 512 64.38 88.25 -13.96
CA ALA A 512 64.20 89.54 -13.33
C ALA A 512 65.56 90.27 -13.13
N GLN A 513 66.64 89.51 -12.78
CA GLN A 513 68.00 90.08 -12.74
C GLN A 513 68.51 90.57 -14.12
N LEU A 514 68.31 89.75 -15.16
CA LEU A 514 68.66 90.11 -16.53
C LEU A 514 67.86 91.31 -17.00
N GLN A 515 66.59 91.43 -16.69
CA GLN A 515 65.72 92.58 -17.01
C GLN A 515 66.23 93.86 -16.30
N ARG A 516 66.66 93.77 -15.02
CA ARG A 516 67.29 94.92 -14.30
C ARG A 516 68.60 95.36 -14.94
N MET A 517 69.48 94.38 -15.27
CA MET A 517 70.75 94.68 -15.93
C MET A 517 70.59 95.34 -17.32
N MET A 518 69.56 94.80 -18.08
CA MET A 518 69.20 95.45 -19.37
C MET A 518 68.65 96.85 -19.17
N GLY A 519 67.78 97.06 -18.14
CA GLY A 519 67.21 98.35 -17.79
C GLY A 519 68.30 99.34 -17.41
N GLU A 520 69.34 98.95 -16.66
CA GLU A 520 70.52 99.75 -16.30
C GLU A 520 71.41 100.08 -17.51
N GLN A 521 71.58 99.11 -18.45
CA GLN A 521 72.29 99.37 -19.70
C GLN A 521 71.57 100.36 -20.63
N PHE A 522 70.18 100.37 -20.59
CA PHE A 522 69.42 101.37 -21.37
C PHE A 522 69.34 102.75 -20.71
N ALA A 523 69.50 102.84 -19.39
CA ALA A 523 69.51 104.10 -18.67
C ALA A 523 70.89 104.84 -18.73
N SER A 524 71.96 104.14 -19.18
CA SER A 524 73.30 104.65 -19.30
C SER A 524 73.72 105.06 -20.72
N LYS A 525 72.79 105.08 -21.67
CA LYS A 525 72.89 105.63 -23.02
C LYS A 525 71.95 106.84 -23.16
#